data_dae62e887f5ba40c5dee83d514b4c261
#
_entry.id   dae62e887f5ba40c5dee83d514b4c261
#
_cell.length_a   1.000
_cell.length_b   1.000
_cell.length_c   1.000
_cell.angle_alpha   90.00
_cell.angle_beta   90.00
_cell.angle_gamma   90.00
#
_symmetry.space_group_name_H-M   'P 1'
#
loop_
_entity.id
_entity.type
_entity.pdbx_description
1 polymer ?
#
loop_
_entity_poly.entity_id
_entity_poly.type
_entity_poly.pdbx_seq_one_letter_code
_entity_poly.pdbx_strand_id
1 'polypeptide(L)'
;MSDFLIGIDLGTSNSAVAYIDRSKGPDALVLDFPIVQPIRPSDVRPQPLLPSALYLQHPNELPVEAYALPWDPAPKQIVGEFARWQGAKVPSRLVTSAKSWLSHGGVDRTAPILPWGAPPDVEKMSPVEASSRLLLHIRNAWNRPNKRAIRAG
;
A
#
# COMPACT_ATOMS: atom_id res chain seq x y z
N MET A 1 25.77 5.81 4.46
CA MET A 1 24.90 5.40 5.57
C MET A 1 23.58 6.17 5.46
N SER A 2 22.46 5.53 5.68
CA SER A 2 21.16 6.25 5.63
C SER A 2 21.02 7.15 6.86
N ASP A 3 20.57 8.39 6.65
CA ASP A 3 20.32 9.35 7.73
C ASP A 3 18.99 9.09 8.44
N PHE A 4 18.18 8.18 7.94
CA PHE A 4 16.88 7.85 8.51
C PHE A 4 16.83 6.41 9.03
N LEU A 5 16.18 6.25 10.17
CA LEU A 5 15.71 4.97 10.67
C LEU A 5 14.19 4.93 10.49
N ILE A 6 13.70 3.92 9.76
CA ILE A 6 12.29 3.82 9.38
C ILE A 6 11.69 2.59 10.05
N GLY A 7 10.57 2.79 10.75
CA GLY A 7 9.74 1.75 11.31
C GLY A 7 8.45 1.60 10.49
N ILE A 8 8.11 0.39 10.12
CA ILE A 8 6.87 0.07 9.39
C ILE A 8 6.06 -0.91 10.22
N ASP A 9 4.82 -0.53 10.56
CA ASP A 9 3.82 -1.44 11.08
C ASP A 9 2.94 -1.91 9.92
N LEU A 10 3.19 -3.13 9.44
CA LEU A 10 2.32 -3.77 8.45
C LEU A 10 1.17 -4.45 9.19
N GLY A 11 0.10 -3.69 9.44
CA GLY A 11 -1.08 -4.18 10.17
C GLY A 11 -2.04 -5.00 9.30
N THR A 12 -2.92 -5.75 9.95
CA THR A 12 -3.99 -6.53 9.28
C THR A 12 -5.01 -5.61 8.59
N SER A 13 -5.41 -4.53 9.26
CA SER A 13 -6.42 -3.58 8.77
C SER A 13 -5.80 -2.30 8.21
N ASN A 14 -4.77 -1.77 8.88
CA ASN A 14 -4.06 -0.57 8.49
C ASN A 14 -2.56 -0.74 8.67
N SER A 15 -1.80 -0.05 7.84
CA SER A 15 -0.35 0.05 7.95
C SER A 15 0.05 1.48 8.30
N ALA A 16 1.13 1.62 9.06
CA ALA A 16 1.67 2.91 9.49
C ALA A 16 3.19 2.96 9.32
N VAL A 17 3.71 4.16 9.18
CA VAL A 17 5.15 4.41 9.07
C VAL A 17 5.56 5.52 10.02
N ALA A 18 6.63 5.29 10.76
CA ALA A 18 7.30 6.31 11.56
C ALA A 18 8.80 6.32 11.24
N TYR A 19 9.46 7.42 11.52
CA TYR A 19 10.89 7.53 11.24
C TYR A 19 11.62 8.43 12.26
N ILE A 20 12.92 8.25 12.30
CA ILE A 20 13.86 9.11 13.04
C ILE A 20 14.89 9.65 12.05
N ASP A 21 15.08 10.97 12.05
CA ASP A 21 16.18 11.64 11.35
C ASP A 21 17.43 11.61 12.23
N ARG A 22 18.37 10.71 11.93
CA ARG A 22 19.60 10.51 12.69
C ARG A 22 20.55 11.72 12.63
N SER A 23 20.42 12.58 11.62
CA SER A 23 21.22 13.79 11.51
C SER A 23 20.94 14.80 12.63
N LYS A 24 19.79 14.65 13.32
CA LYS A 24 19.40 15.48 14.46
C LYS A 24 20.08 15.09 15.79
N GLY A 25 20.88 14.03 15.79
CA GLY A 25 21.62 13.58 16.96
C GLY A 25 20.81 12.73 17.94
N PRO A 26 21.31 12.56 19.19
CA PRO A 26 20.73 11.62 20.15
C PRO A 26 19.33 12.00 20.65
N ASP A 27 18.93 13.26 20.52
CA ASP A 27 17.63 13.77 20.93
C ASP A 27 16.60 13.78 19.78
N ALA A 28 16.92 13.08 18.66
CA ALA A 28 16.02 13.00 17.51
C ALA A 28 14.68 12.34 17.87
N LEU A 29 13.60 13.01 17.51
CA LEU A 29 12.24 12.54 17.79
C LEU A 29 11.78 11.51 16.78
N VAL A 30 10.89 10.60 17.22
CA VAL A 30 10.11 9.74 16.34
C VAL A 30 9.01 10.58 15.71
N LEU A 31 8.94 10.59 14.39
CA LEU A 31 7.95 11.34 13.61
C LEU A 31 7.10 10.39 12.79
N ASP A 32 5.81 10.67 12.70
CA ASP A 32 4.92 9.96 11.80
C ASP A 32 5.19 10.36 10.34
N PHE A 33 5.12 9.39 9.44
CA PHE A 33 5.21 9.61 8.01
C PHE A 33 3.84 9.40 7.35
N PRO A 34 3.13 10.46 6.95
CA PRO A 34 1.88 10.34 6.23
C PRO A 34 2.10 9.71 4.85
N ILE A 35 1.36 8.66 4.54
CA ILE A 35 1.54 7.86 3.33
C ILE A 35 0.64 8.42 2.23
N VAL A 36 1.26 8.89 1.14
CA VAL A 36 0.53 9.35 -0.06
C VAL A 36 -0.19 8.16 -0.68
N GLN A 37 -1.49 8.30 -0.90
CA GLN A 37 -2.35 7.24 -1.43
C GLN A 37 -3.58 7.83 -2.14
N PRO A 38 -4.19 7.08 -3.05
CA PRO A 38 -5.46 7.49 -3.65
C PRO A 38 -6.59 7.33 -2.62
N ILE A 39 -7.42 8.37 -2.50
CA ILE A 39 -8.54 8.44 -1.56
C ILE A 39 -9.88 8.22 -2.28
N ARG A 40 -10.02 8.85 -3.43
CA ARG A 40 -11.19 8.80 -4.34
C ARG A 40 -10.67 8.94 -5.78
N PRO A 41 -11.53 8.79 -6.78
CA PRO A 41 -11.12 9.04 -8.16
C PRO A 41 -10.44 10.39 -8.32
N SER A 42 -9.21 10.38 -8.83
CA SER A 42 -8.37 11.57 -9.06
C SER A 42 -8.02 12.41 -7.82
N ASP A 43 -8.25 11.87 -6.63
CA ASP A 43 -7.88 12.49 -5.34
C ASP A 43 -6.77 11.67 -4.67
N VAL A 44 -5.54 12.17 -4.74
CA VAL A 44 -4.35 11.54 -4.16
C VAL A 44 -3.72 12.48 -3.15
N ARG A 45 -3.61 12.03 -1.90
CA ARG A 45 -3.05 12.83 -0.81
C ARG A 45 -2.46 11.97 0.30
N PRO A 46 -1.60 12.55 1.17
CA PRO A 46 -1.06 11.85 2.32
C PRO A 46 -2.14 11.60 3.38
N GLN A 47 -2.08 10.43 4.04
CA GLN A 47 -2.90 10.06 5.18
C GLN A 47 -2.04 9.42 6.26
N PRO A 48 -2.40 9.57 7.56
CA PRO A 48 -1.63 8.98 8.66
C PRO A 48 -1.54 7.46 8.60
N LEU A 49 -2.59 6.81 8.10
CA LEU A 49 -2.68 5.35 7.95
C LEU A 49 -2.94 4.97 6.50
N LEU A 50 -2.33 3.87 6.07
CA LEU A 50 -2.65 3.20 4.81
C LEU A 50 -3.54 1.99 5.12
N PRO A 51 -4.82 1.96 4.74
CA PRO A 51 -5.59 0.73 4.80
C PRO A 51 -4.85 -0.40 4.09
N SER A 52 -4.71 -1.55 4.76
CA SER A 52 -4.01 -2.73 4.22
C SER A 52 -4.91 -3.44 3.21
N ALA A 53 -5.28 -2.72 2.16
CA ALA A 53 -6.25 -3.11 1.16
C ALA A 53 -5.71 -2.88 -0.26
N LEU A 54 -5.98 -3.85 -1.14
CA LEU A 54 -5.74 -3.77 -2.57
C LEU A 54 -7.03 -4.06 -3.31
N TYR A 55 -7.33 -3.32 -4.37
CA TYR A 55 -8.47 -3.57 -5.22
C TYR A 55 -8.01 -3.91 -6.64
N LEU A 56 -8.49 -5.06 -7.14
CA LEU A 56 -8.14 -5.59 -8.45
C LEU A 56 -9.21 -5.17 -9.46
N GLN A 57 -9.07 -3.94 -9.99
CA GLN A 57 -10.07 -3.37 -10.90
C GLN A 57 -10.21 -4.19 -12.19
N HIS A 58 -11.41 -4.23 -12.72
CA HIS A 58 -11.64 -4.74 -14.08
C HIS A 58 -11.03 -3.76 -15.10
N PRO A 59 -10.48 -4.23 -16.24
CA PRO A 59 -9.81 -3.37 -17.22
C PRO A 59 -10.58 -2.14 -17.70
N ASN A 60 -11.91 -2.20 -17.71
CA ASN A 60 -12.79 -1.12 -18.19
C ASN A 60 -13.65 -0.51 -17.08
N GLU A 61 -13.32 -0.75 -15.80
CA GLU A 61 -14.13 -0.29 -14.67
C GLU A 61 -13.86 1.18 -14.35
N LEU A 62 -12.60 1.56 -14.34
CA LEU A 62 -12.15 2.91 -14.01
C LEU A 62 -11.06 3.35 -15.00
N PRO A 63 -11.06 4.61 -15.42
CA PRO A 63 -9.95 5.15 -16.19
C PRO A 63 -8.69 5.17 -15.31
N VAL A 64 -7.54 4.87 -15.89
CA VAL A 64 -6.26 4.74 -15.16
C VAL A 64 -5.90 6.03 -14.40
N GLU A 65 -6.28 7.18 -14.93
CA GLU A 65 -6.05 8.49 -14.32
C GLU A 65 -6.79 8.66 -12.98
N ALA A 66 -7.87 7.89 -12.78
CA ALA A 66 -8.65 7.96 -11.54
C ALA A 66 -7.88 7.45 -10.31
N TYR A 67 -6.87 6.60 -10.51
CA TYR A 67 -6.06 6.02 -9.44
C TYR A 67 -4.55 6.12 -9.69
N ALA A 68 -4.13 6.90 -10.67
CA ALA A 68 -2.73 7.17 -10.94
C ALA A 68 -2.02 7.75 -9.72
N LEU A 69 -0.78 7.33 -9.52
CA LEU A 69 0.06 7.76 -8.41
C LEU A 69 1.18 8.67 -8.92
N PRO A 70 1.68 9.57 -8.09
CA PRO A 70 2.77 10.45 -8.48
C PRO A 70 4.05 9.77 -8.98
N TRP A 71 4.25 8.50 -8.65
CA TRP A 71 5.40 7.67 -9.08
C TRP A 71 5.00 6.55 -10.05
N ASP A 72 3.71 6.33 -10.28
CA ASP A 72 3.19 5.29 -11.16
C ASP A 72 1.93 5.80 -11.85
N PRO A 73 2.02 6.19 -13.14
CA PRO A 73 0.87 6.72 -13.87
C PRO A 73 -0.17 5.66 -14.26
N ALA A 74 0.19 4.37 -14.17
CA ALA A 74 -0.68 3.26 -14.55
C ALA A 74 -0.54 2.06 -13.59
N PRO A 75 -0.96 2.21 -12.31
CA PRO A 75 -0.86 1.14 -11.34
C PRO A 75 -1.69 -0.08 -11.74
N LYS A 76 -1.18 -1.27 -11.47
CA LYS A 76 -1.91 -2.53 -11.75
C LYS A 76 -3.09 -2.75 -10.82
N GLN A 77 -3.08 -2.15 -9.65
CA GLN A 77 -4.14 -2.23 -8.65
C GLN A 77 -4.28 -0.92 -7.90
N ILE A 78 -5.44 -0.71 -7.30
CA ILE A 78 -5.69 0.40 -6.39
C ILE A 78 -5.26 -0.02 -4.98
N VAL A 79 -4.66 0.88 -4.22
CA VAL A 79 -4.13 0.62 -2.87
C VAL A 79 -4.80 1.56 -1.86
N GLY A 80 -4.95 1.11 -0.62
CA GLY A 80 -5.29 1.95 0.51
C GLY A 80 -6.76 2.35 0.57
N GLU A 81 -7.02 3.62 0.88
CA GLU A 81 -8.39 4.10 1.15
C GLU A 81 -9.32 3.96 -0.06
N PHE A 82 -8.85 4.29 -1.25
CA PHE A 82 -9.66 4.12 -2.46
C PHE A 82 -9.93 2.64 -2.74
N ALA A 83 -8.96 1.74 -2.48
CA ALA A 83 -9.19 0.31 -2.61
C ALA A 83 -10.30 -0.17 -1.69
N ARG A 84 -10.31 0.26 -0.43
CA ARG A 84 -11.35 -0.06 0.55
C ARG A 84 -12.70 0.49 0.12
N TRP A 85 -12.74 1.74 -0.33
CA TRP A 85 -13.98 2.39 -0.78
C TRP A 85 -14.58 1.72 -2.03
N GLN A 86 -13.75 1.40 -3.03
CA GLN A 86 -14.21 0.71 -4.24
C GLN A 86 -14.58 -0.73 -3.96
N GLY A 87 -13.81 -1.41 -3.11
CA GLY A 87 -14.06 -2.79 -2.71
C GLY A 87 -15.35 -2.97 -1.89
N ALA A 88 -15.83 -1.93 -1.21
CA ALA A 88 -17.15 -1.96 -0.57
C ALA A 88 -18.29 -2.13 -1.59
N LYS A 89 -18.08 -1.69 -2.83
CA LYS A 89 -19.05 -1.86 -3.94
C LYS A 89 -18.91 -3.21 -4.64
N VAL A 90 -17.68 -3.72 -4.76
CA VAL A 90 -17.37 -4.97 -5.44
C VAL A 90 -16.43 -5.81 -4.57
N PRO A 91 -16.93 -6.43 -3.49
CA PRO A 91 -16.11 -7.16 -2.51
C PRO A 91 -15.30 -8.31 -3.09
N SER A 92 -15.77 -8.94 -4.17
CA SER A 92 -15.09 -10.06 -4.83
C SER A 92 -13.73 -9.68 -5.47
N ARG A 93 -13.43 -8.39 -5.59
CA ARG A 93 -12.17 -7.85 -6.13
C ARG A 93 -11.30 -7.19 -5.08
N LEU A 94 -11.73 -7.21 -3.82
CA LEU A 94 -11.02 -6.59 -2.69
C LEU A 94 -10.13 -7.60 -1.97
N VAL A 95 -8.85 -7.32 -1.89
CA VAL A 95 -7.89 -8.03 -1.04
C VAL A 95 -7.73 -7.26 0.25
N THR A 96 -8.11 -7.88 1.37
CA THR A 96 -7.89 -7.37 2.73
C THR A 96 -7.30 -8.46 3.61
N SER A 97 -6.79 -8.07 4.78
CA SER A 97 -6.29 -9.00 5.80
C SER A 97 -5.23 -9.98 5.29
N ALA A 98 -4.43 -9.61 4.28
CA ALA A 98 -3.39 -10.46 3.72
C ALA A 98 -2.42 -10.95 4.79
N LYS A 99 -2.10 -10.12 5.79
CA LYS A 99 -1.24 -10.48 6.92
C LYS A 99 -1.78 -11.68 7.71
N SER A 100 -3.09 -11.76 7.93
CA SER A 100 -3.70 -12.90 8.65
C SER A 100 -3.49 -14.22 7.91
N TRP A 101 -3.50 -14.20 6.58
CA TRP A 101 -3.25 -15.36 5.76
C TRP A 101 -1.79 -15.82 5.79
N LEU A 102 -0.83 -14.92 6.08
CA LEU A 102 0.59 -15.31 6.20
C LEU A 102 0.85 -16.26 7.34
N SER A 103 0.04 -16.21 8.41
CA SER A 103 0.15 -17.05 9.60
C SER A 103 -0.89 -18.16 9.68
N HIS A 104 -1.76 -18.29 8.66
CA HIS A 104 -2.80 -19.31 8.64
C HIS A 104 -2.21 -20.69 8.31
N GLY A 105 -2.30 -21.64 9.26
CA GLY A 105 -1.66 -22.94 9.16
C GLY A 105 -2.22 -23.91 8.11
N GLY A 106 -3.41 -23.61 7.55
CA GLY A 106 -4.10 -24.46 6.57
C GLY A 106 -3.98 -24.03 5.12
N VAL A 107 -3.17 -22.99 4.82
CA VAL A 107 -3.02 -22.44 3.46
C VAL A 107 -1.57 -22.25 3.08
N ASP A 108 -1.29 -22.43 1.80
CA ASP A 108 -0.02 -22.04 1.20
C ASP A 108 -0.04 -20.51 0.98
N ARG A 109 0.78 -19.80 1.77
CA ARG A 109 0.91 -18.33 1.70
C ARG A 109 1.51 -17.83 0.39
N THR A 110 2.06 -18.72 -0.43
CA THR A 110 2.61 -18.41 -1.76
C THR A 110 1.64 -18.74 -2.89
N ALA A 111 0.54 -19.43 -2.58
CA ALA A 111 -0.49 -19.76 -3.57
C ALA A 111 -1.41 -18.55 -3.85
N PRO A 112 -1.89 -18.38 -5.10
CA PRO A 112 -2.77 -17.27 -5.49
C PRO A 112 -4.20 -17.51 -4.99
N ILE A 113 -4.47 -17.19 -3.72
CA ILE A 113 -5.75 -17.45 -3.05
C ILE A 113 -6.59 -16.19 -2.80
N LEU A 114 -6.02 -14.99 -2.96
CA LEU A 114 -6.69 -13.72 -2.67
C LEU A 114 -7.07 -12.95 -3.94
N PRO A 115 -8.27 -12.34 -3.99
CA PRO A 115 -9.33 -12.34 -2.97
C PRO A 115 -9.92 -13.74 -2.78
N TRP A 116 -10.21 -14.09 -1.53
CA TRP A 116 -10.81 -15.39 -1.21
C TRP A 116 -12.21 -15.48 -1.82
N GLY A 117 -12.50 -16.60 -2.51
CA GLY A 117 -13.80 -16.80 -3.16
C GLY A 117 -14.07 -15.92 -4.37
N ALA A 118 -13.06 -15.22 -4.91
CA ALA A 118 -13.22 -14.42 -6.12
C ALA A 118 -13.62 -15.28 -7.34
N PRO A 119 -14.40 -14.69 -8.29
CA PRO A 119 -14.78 -15.38 -9.51
C PRO A 119 -13.57 -15.68 -10.40
N PRO A 120 -13.70 -16.62 -11.38
CA PRO A 120 -12.58 -17.08 -12.23
C PRO A 120 -11.92 -16.00 -13.09
N ASP A 121 -12.63 -14.91 -13.39
CA ASP A 121 -12.11 -13.77 -14.16
C ASP A 121 -11.18 -12.85 -13.37
N VAL A 122 -11.11 -13.03 -12.05
CA VAL A 122 -10.20 -12.26 -11.18
C VAL A 122 -8.84 -12.96 -11.12
N GLU A 123 -7.80 -12.26 -11.55
CA GLU A 123 -6.42 -12.71 -11.36
C GLU A 123 -6.07 -12.62 -9.89
N LYS A 124 -6.01 -13.76 -9.21
CA LYS A 124 -5.71 -13.85 -7.79
C LYS A 124 -4.21 -13.63 -7.51
N MET A 125 -3.90 -13.21 -6.31
CA MET A 125 -2.54 -13.10 -5.80
C MET A 125 -2.36 -13.88 -4.50
N SER A 126 -1.11 -14.18 -4.17
CA SER A 126 -0.78 -14.80 -2.89
C SER A 126 -0.80 -13.79 -1.73
N PRO A 127 -0.98 -14.25 -0.49
CA PRO A 127 -0.80 -13.41 0.71
C PRO A 127 0.57 -12.71 0.77
N VAL A 128 1.64 -13.42 0.37
CA VAL A 128 3.00 -12.85 0.28
C VAL A 128 3.05 -11.73 -0.74
N GLU A 129 2.49 -11.94 -1.92
CA GLU A 129 2.45 -10.93 -2.97
C GLU A 129 1.64 -9.70 -2.55
N ALA A 130 0.47 -9.89 -1.97
CA ALA A 130 -0.37 -8.78 -1.48
C ALA A 130 0.37 -7.94 -0.43
N SER A 131 1.04 -8.58 0.52
CA SER A 131 1.86 -7.91 1.55
C SER A 131 3.03 -7.16 0.92
N SER A 132 3.70 -7.75 -0.07
CA SER A 132 4.80 -7.14 -0.80
C SER A 132 4.36 -5.89 -1.56
N ARG A 133 3.18 -5.90 -2.17
CA ARG A 133 2.63 -4.74 -2.88
C ARG A 133 2.31 -3.57 -1.94
N LEU A 134 1.82 -3.84 -0.74
CA LEU A 134 1.62 -2.81 0.29
C LEU A 134 2.96 -2.19 0.71
N LEU A 135 3.97 -3.01 1.00
CA LEU A 135 5.31 -2.53 1.36
C LEU A 135 5.97 -1.76 0.21
N LEU A 136 5.78 -2.19 -1.02
CA LEU A 136 6.29 -1.50 -2.21
C LEU A 136 5.64 -0.11 -2.36
N HIS A 137 4.35 0.01 -2.10
CA HIS A 137 3.65 1.29 -2.10
C HIS A 137 4.25 2.24 -1.04
N ILE A 138 4.44 1.77 0.18
CA ILE A 138 5.06 2.53 1.27
C ILE A 138 6.47 2.98 0.89
N ARG A 139 7.30 2.08 0.35
CA ARG A 139 8.66 2.40 -0.11
C ARG A 139 8.65 3.50 -1.18
N ASN A 140 7.76 3.42 -2.15
CA ASN A 140 7.67 4.40 -3.23
C ASN A 140 7.18 5.76 -2.72
N ALA A 141 6.21 5.75 -1.79
CA ALA A 141 5.74 6.97 -1.12
C ALA A 141 6.87 7.65 -0.33
N TRP A 142 7.68 6.87 0.40
CA TRP A 142 8.84 7.37 1.14
C TRP A 142 9.92 7.94 0.21
N ASN A 143 10.28 7.22 -0.84
CA ASN A 143 11.39 7.60 -1.72
C ASN A 143 11.15 8.88 -2.52
N ARG A 144 9.90 9.24 -2.76
CA ARG A 144 9.59 10.38 -3.62
C ARG A 144 10.01 11.74 -3.04
N PRO A 145 9.64 12.16 -1.82
CA PRO A 145 10.10 13.41 -1.25
C PRO A 145 11.61 13.40 -0.97
N ASN A 146 12.18 12.25 -0.56
CA ASN A 146 13.58 12.13 -0.19
C ASN A 146 14.54 12.19 -1.39
N LYS A 147 14.11 11.78 -2.60
CA LYS A 147 14.89 11.98 -3.82
C LYS A 147 15.07 13.45 -4.19
N ARG A 148 14.13 14.32 -3.81
CA ARG A 148 14.26 15.77 -4.02
C ARG A 148 15.20 16.41 -3.01
N ALA A 149 15.21 15.96 -1.78
CA ALA A 149 16.14 16.44 -0.74
C ALA A 149 17.61 16.10 -1.08
N ILE A 150 17.86 14.94 -1.67
CA ILE A 150 19.21 14.51 -2.10
C ILE A 150 19.72 15.32 -3.31
N ARG A 151 18.82 15.92 -4.12
CA ARG A 151 19.20 16.72 -5.29
C ARG A 151 19.34 18.22 -5.00
N ALA A 152 18.97 18.67 -3.83
CA ALA A 152 19.04 20.08 -3.41
C ALA A 152 20.22 20.39 -2.48
N GLY A 153 21.11 19.41 -2.28
CA GLY A 153 22.36 19.56 -1.50
C GLY A 153 23.61 19.61 -2.41
#